data_5c1b24777232c4dd67fa3178eebea5bc
#
_entry.id   5c1b24777232c4dd67fa3178eebea5bc
#
_cell.length_a   1.000
_cell.length_b   1.000
_cell.length_c   1.000
_cell.angle_alpha   90.00
_cell.angle_beta   90.00
_cell.angle_gamma   90.00
#
_symmetry.space_group_name_H-M   'P 1'
#
loop_
_entity.id
_entity.type
_entity.pdbx_description
1 polymer ?
#
loop_
_entity_poly.entity_id
_entity_poly.type
_entity_poly.pdbx_seq_one_letter_code
_entity_poly.pdbx_strand_id
1 'polypeptide(L)'
;TGGLYFDDFRPLSGLEKVSDIQSALLYIFNETSGPLGRPVSMLSFLINISDWPDNTVGFFRVNTIIHLLNGVLIFFISRKIFEIIKPKSDYISFLSLLVASFWLILPLNISTNLIAVQRMASLSAFFVFLGVLGYLIALKAQRRSYVRGSIILYSVIAICTLLAIFSKENGALLPLLLFVIEITVIAKYCDFKQGRKLRVYSLGLCYLFILGYLAMTLKSVDIAYSSRPYTFLERVLTQPQILIDYIKLLFVPDILSYNPFHDNYIANKSLFASWYGFLSIVFWCSAVVVAVVYRKKFAIMSFAILWFLTAHLLESTVISLELFYEHRNYVASFAVCFFFF
;
A
#
# COMPACT_ATOMS: atom_id res chain seq x y z
N THR A 1 18.63 12.15 -15.81
CA THR A 1 19.10 10.75 -15.86
C THR A 1 19.27 10.28 -14.42
N GLY A 2 18.32 9.48 -13.89
CA GLY A 2 18.43 8.87 -12.57
C GLY A 2 19.55 7.83 -12.55
N GLY A 3 20.32 7.79 -11.44
CA GLY A 3 21.30 6.74 -11.18
C GLY A 3 20.70 5.60 -10.37
N LEU A 4 21.48 4.55 -10.13
CA LEU A 4 21.15 3.52 -9.15
C LEU A 4 21.42 4.07 -7.74
N TYR A 5 20.53 3.74 -6.81
CA TYR A 5 20.65 4.10 -5.41
C TYR A 5 21.20 2.93 -4.59
N PHE A 6 21.67 3.20 -3.38
CA PHE A 6 22.26 2.19 -2.50
C PHE A 6 21.36 0.94 -2.33
N ASP A 7 20.06 1.14 -2.19
CA ASP A 7 19.06 0.08 -2.01
C ASP A 7 18.90 -0.80 -3.26
N ASP A 8 19.27 -0.30 -4.45
CA ASP A 8 19.17 -1.05 -5.71
C ASP A 8 20.22 -2.16 -5.81
N PHE A 9 21.42 -1.93 -5.26
CA PHE A 9 22.54 -2.86 -5.46
C PHE A 9 22.32 -4.21 -4.83
N ARG A 10 21.78 -4.28 -3.61
CA ARG A 10 21.62 -5.56 -2.91
C ARG A 10 20.74 -6.56 -3.68
N PRO A 11 19.50 -6.23 -4.12
CA PRO A 11 18.68 -7.17 -4.87
C PRO A 11 19.06 -7.30 -6.33
N LEU A 12 19.66 -6.27 -6.98
CA LEU A 12 19.90 -6.29 -8.42
C LEU A 12 21.29 -6.84 -8.80
N SER A 13 22.29 -6.79 -7.92
CA SER A 13 23.64 -7.32 -8.21
C SER A 13 23.64 -8.81 -8.56
N GLY A 14 22.66 -9.56 -8.10
CA GLY A 14 22.49 -10.96 -8.47
C GLY A 14 22.19 -11.21 -9.95
N LEU A 15 21.71 -10.19 -10.70
CA LEU A 15 21.41 -10.28 -12.13
C LEU A 15 22.65 -10.62 -12.96
N GLU A 16 23.84 -10.16 -12.56
CA GLU A 16 25.12 -10.48 -13.24
C GLU A 16 25.41 -11.98 -13.30
N LYS A 17 24.88 -12.74 -12.34
CA LYS A 17 25.13 -14.17 -12.20
C LYS A 17 24.11 -15.04 -12.94
N VAL A 18 23.10 -14.42 -13.55
CA VAL A 18 22.04 -15.14 -14.25
C VAL A 18 22.47 -15.43 -15.69
N SER A 19 22.77 -16.69 -15.98
CA SER A 19 23.18 -17.18 -17.31
C SER A 19 22.29 -18.29 -17.85
N ASP A 20 21.56 -19.00 -16.97
CA ASP A 20 20.69 -20.13 -17.29
C ASP A 20 19.47 -20.19 -16.37
N ILE A 21 18.61 -21.19 -16.59
CA ILE A 21 17.38 -21.37 -15.78
C ILE A 21 17.71 -21.65 -14.32
N GLN A 22 18.78 -22.39 -14.03
CA GLN A 22 19.14 -22.74 -12.66
C GLN A 22 19.59 -21.50 -11.88
N SER A 23 20.46 -20.68 -12.45
CA SER A 23 20.89 -19.42 -11.86
C SER A 23 19.74 -18.40 -11.75
N ALA A 24 18.81 -18.38 -12.72
CA ALA A 24 17.59 -17.57 -12.60
C ALA A 24 16.71 -17.99 -11.42
N LEU A 25 16.50 -19.29 -11.21
CA LEU A 25 15.76 -19.80 -10.06
C LEU A 25 16.45 -19.46 -8.74
N LEU A 26 17.79 -19.60 -8.68
CA LEU A 26 18.57 -19.19 -7.50
C LEU A 26 18.41 -17.68 -7.22
N TYR A 27 18.47 -16.84 -8.25
CA TYR A 27 18.24 -15.41 -8.12
C TYR A 27 16.85 -15.09 -7.57
N ILE A 28 15.79 -15.78 -8.06
CA ILE A 28 14.41 -15.56 -7.65
C ILE A 28 14.19 -15.93 -6.16
N PHE A 29 14.75 -17.06 -5.70
CA PHE A 29 14.41 -17.65 -4.40
C PHE A 29 15.43 -17.40 -3.29
N ASN A 30 16.65 -16.95 -3.58
CA ASN A 30 17.69 -16.71 -2.58
C ASN A 30 17.79 -15.25 -2.14
N GLU A 31 16.87 -14.38 -2.57
CA GLU A 31 16.86 -12.99 -2.15
C GLU A 31 16.50 -12.84 -0.66
N THR A 32 17.22 -11.97 0.03
CA THR A 32 17.13 -11.75 1.47
C THR A 32 16.72 -10.33 1.87
N SER A 33 16.25 -9.51 0.92
CA SER A 33 15.82 -8.13 1.18
C SER A 33 14.58 -8.02 2.06
N GLY A 34 13.87 -9.13 2.25
CA GLY A 34 12.72 -9.21 3.14
C GLY A 34 12.54 -10.63 3.66
N PRO A 35 11.72 -10.82 4.70
CA PRO A 35 11.55 -12.13 5.36
C PRO A 35 10.99 -13.23 4.45
N LEU A 36 10.37 -12.87 3.32
CA LEU A 36 9.76 -13.80 2.36
C LEU A 36 10.50 -13.87 1.01
N GLY A 37 11.65 -13.18 0.86
CA GLY A 37 12.50 -13.22 -0.32
C GLY A 37 11.95 -12.53 -1.57
N ARG A 38 10.69 -12.10 -1.61
CA ARG A 38 10.01 -11.34 -2.68
C ARG A 38 10.12 -11.97 -4.09
N PRO A 39 9.87 -13.27 -4.28
CA PRO A 39 10.17 -13.99 -5.52
C PRO A 39 9.43 -13.42 -6.76
N VAL A 40 8.22 -12.85 -6.61
CA VAL A 40 7.47 -12.24 -7.71
C VAL A 40 8.17 -10.99 -8.22
N SER A 41 8.73 -10.17 -7.33
CA SER A 41 9.52 -9.00 -7.71
C SER A 41 10.84 -9.40 -8.34
N MET A 42 11.54 -10.39 -7.75
CA MET A 42 12.80 -10.92 -8.32
C MET A 42 12.58 -11.47 -9.73
N LEU A 43 11.49 -12.24 -9.95
CA LEU A 43 11.10 -12.69 -11.29
C LEU A 43 10.92 -11.50 -12.26
N SER A 44 10.31 -10.40 -11.81
CA SER A 44 10.10 -9.22 -12.65
C SER A 44 11.40 -8.51 -13.06
N PHE A 45 12.46 -8.58 -12.23
CA PHE A 45 13.74 -7.98 -12.56
C PHE A 45 14.51 -8.74 -13.63
N LEU A 46 14.21 -10.02 -13.86
CA LEU A 46 14.82 -10.79 -14.97
C LEU A 46 14.55 -10.17 -16.35
N ILE A 47 13.50 -9.37 -16.50
CA ILE A 47 13.21 -8.60 -17.73
C ILE A 47 14.37 -7.63 -18.05
N ASN A 48 15.10 -7.20 -17.03
CA ASN A 48 16.18 -6.20 -17.14
C ASN A 48 17.58 -6.79 -16.96
N ILE A 49 17.78 -8.07 -17.22
CA ILE A 49 19.11 -8.71 -17.12
C ILE A 49 20.14 -7.95 -17.97
N SER A 50 19.80 -7.61 -19.21
CA SER A 50 20.69 -6.90 -20.14
C SER A 50 20.86 -5.41 -19.82
N ASP A 51 20.04 -4.88 -18.93
CA ASP A 51 20.10 -3.47 -18.52
C ASP A 51 21.05 -3.24 -17.34
N TRP A 52 21.31 -4.27 -16.54
CA TRP A 52 22.16 -4.17 -15.35
C TRP A 52 23.65 -4.25 -15.74
N PRO A 53 24.55 -3.46 -15.12
CA PRO A 53 24.27 -2.31 -14.19
C PRO A 53 24.13 -0.96 -14.90
N ASP A 54 24.36 -0.87 -16.21
CA ASP A 54 24.66 0.39 -16.91
C ASP A 54 23.41 1.12 -17.42
N ASN A 55 22.34 0.39 -17.76
CA ASN A 55 21.14 0.95 -18.37
C ASN A 55 19.99 1.12 -17.36
N THR A 56 20.08 2.13 -16.49
CA THR A 56 19.02 2.44 -15.52
C THR A 56 17.68 2.77 -16.17
N VAL A 57 17.67 3.28 -17.39
CA VAL A 57 16.47 3.66 -18.14
C VAL A 57 15.58 2.45 -18.40
N GLY A 58 16.15 1.26 -18.62
CA GLY A 58 15.40 0.01 -18.79
C GLY A 58 14.53 -0.30 -17.57
N PHE A 59 15.10 -0.18 -16.37
CA PHE A 59 14.38 -0.37 -15.11
C PHE A 59 13.23 0.64 -14.92
N PHE A 60 13.50 1.92 -15.20
CA PHE A 60 12.51 2.98 -15.06
C PHE A 60 11.36 2.86 -16.05
N ARG A 61 11.62 2.37 -17.28
CA ARG A 61 10.56 2.06 -18.27
C ARG A 61 9.58 1.03 -17.72
N VAL A 62 10.08 -0.09 -17.18
CA VAL A 62 9.23 -1.15 -16.62
C VAL A 62 8.45 -0.63 -15.42
N ASN A 63 9.10 0.13 -14.50
CA ASN A 63 8.43 0.74 -13.37
C ASN A 63 7.32 1.69 -13.80
N THR A 64 7.57 2.52 -14.84
CA THR A 64 6.56 3.44 -15.39
C THR A 64 5.39 2.70 -16.00
N ILE A 65 5.64 1.59 -16.73
CA ILE A 65 4.54 0.76 -17.28
C ILE A 65 3.68 0.21 -16.14
N ILE A 66 4.29 -0.32 -15.07
CA ILE A 66 3.54 -0.82 -13.90
C ILE A 66 2.74 0.33 -13.25
N HIS A 67 3.31 1.52 -13.16
CA HIS A 67 2.61 2.70 -12.62
C HIS A 67 1.40 3.08 -13.45
N LEU A 68 1.53 3.10 -14.78
CA LEU A 68 0.40 3.36 -15.69
C LEU A 68 -0.69 2.29 -15.57
N LEU A 69 -0.31 1.00 -15.46
CA LEU A 69 -1.26 -0.09 -15.21
C LEU A 69 -1.98 0.06 -13.88
N ASN A 70 -1.29 0.52 -12.83
CA ASN A 70 -1.91 0.85 -11.55
C ASN A 70 -2.94 1.98 -11.70
N GLY A 71 -2.64 3.02 -12.47
CA GLY A 71 -3.58 4.09 -12.79
C GLY A 71 -4.85 3.58 -13.50
N VAL A 72 -4.69 2.65 -14.46
CA VAL A 72 -5.82 1.98 -15.12
C VAL A 72 -6.66 1.19 -14.12
N LEU A 73 -6.04 0.45 -13.20
CA LEU A 73 -6.76 -0.27 -12.15
C LEU A 73 -7.52 0.70 -11.23
N ILE A 74 -6.89 1.80 -10.83
CA ILE A 74 -7.52 2.85 -10.01
C ILE A 74 -8.72 3.46 -10.72
N PHE A 75 -8.63 3.70 -12.03
CA PHE A 75 -9.78 4.15 -12.83
C PHE A 75 -10.96 3.18 -12.69
N PHE A 76 -10.73 1.88 -12.92
CA PHE A 76 -11.81 0.89 -12.84
C PHE A 76 -12.32 0.67 -11.41
N ILE A 77 -11.45 0.71 -10.39
CA ILE A 77 -11.85 0.64 -8.98
C ILE A 77 -12.75 1.84 -8.63
N SER A 78 -12.31 3.05 -8.96
CA SER A 78 -13.06 4.28 -8.70
C SER A 78 -14.42 4.24 -9.39
N ARG A 79 -14.47 3.79 -10.65
CA ARG A 79 -15.71 3.60 -11.39
C ARG A 79 -16.65 2.63 -10.68
N LYS A 80 -16.15 1.48 -10.18
CA LYS A 80 -16.97 0.52 -9.45
C LYS A 80 -17.48 1.09 -8.13
N ILE A 81 -16.67 1.84 -7.42
CA ILE A 81 -17.08 2.48 -6.17
C ILE A 81 -18.11 3.58 -6.45
N PHE A 82 -17.93 4.42 -7.48
CA PHE A 82 -18.93 5.43 -7.86
C PHE A 82 -20.23 4.80 -8.37
N GLU A 83 -20.18 3.69 -9.13
CA GLU A 83 -21.38 2.92 -9.52
C GLU A 83 -22.19 2.44 -8.28
N ILE A 84 -21.51 2.15 -7.16
CA ILE A 84 -22.16 1.76 -5.91
C ILE A 84 -22.74 2.98 -5.17
N ILE A 85 -22.02 4.12 -5.15
CA ILE A 85 -22.40 5.32 -4.40
C ILE A 85 -23.49 6.12 -5.12
N LYS A 86 -23.36 6.30 -6.45
CA LYS A 86 -24.22 7.15 -7.28
C LYS A 86 -24.59 6.45 -8.61
N PRO A 87 -25.38 5.36 -8.58
CA PRO A 87 -25.57 4.46 -9.73
C PRO A 87 -26.21 5.12 -10.98
N LYS A 88 -26.84 6.30 -10.83
CA LYS A 88 -27.52 7.02 -11.93
C LYS A 88 -26.77 8.26 -12.40
N SER A 89 -25.53 8.47 -11.98
CA SER A 89 -24.76 9.66 -12.39
C SER A 89 -24.10 9.45 -13.75
N ASP A 90 -24.27 10.42 -14.65
CA ASP A 90 -23.61 10.44 -15.96
C ASP A 90 -22.11 10.76 -15.87
N TYR A 91 -21.66 11.30 -14.74
CA TYR A 91 -20.28 11.75 -14.53
C TYR A 91 -19.36 10.66 -13.96
N ILE A 92 -19.82 9.43 -13.76
CA ILE A 92 -19.02 8.36 -13.11
C ILE A 92 -17.68 8.14 -13.81
N SER A 93 -17.68 8.03 -15.13
CA SER A 93 -16.44 7.81 -15.90
C SER A 93 -15.49 9.00 -15.79
N PHE A 94 -16.03 10.22 -15.84
CA PHE A 94 -15.25 11.45 -15.72
C PHE A 94 -14.62 11.58 -14.34
N LEU A 95 -15.39 11.39 -13.25
CA LEU A 95 -14.87 11.42 -11.89
C LEU A 95 -13.80 10.34 -11.67
N SER A 96 -14.02 9.14 -12.22
CA SER A 96 -13.04 8.04 -12.13
C SER A 96 -11.75 8.37 -12.85
N LEU A 97 -11.83 9.06 -14.00
CA LEU A 97 -10.66 9.54 -14.74
C LEU A 97 -9.91 10.60 -13.94
N LEU A 98 -10.62 11.54 -13.29
CA LEU A 98 -10.01 12.55 -12.45
C LEU A 98 -9.24 11.92 -11.27
N VAL A 99 -9.85 10.95 -10.55
CA VAL A 99 -9.17 10.22 -9.47
C VAL A 99 -7.90 9.54 -9.97
N ALA A 100 -7.99 8.81 -11.07
CA ALA A 100 -6.84 8.08 -11.61
C ALA A 100 -5.74 9.02 -12.12
N SER A 101 -6.11 10.08 -12.84
CA SER A 101 -5.15 11.08 -13.36
C SER A 101 -4.47 11.82 -12.22
N PHE A 102 -5.22 12.25 -11.20
CA PHE A 102 -4.66 12.92 -10.03
C PHE A 102 -3.66 12.02 -9.29
N TRP A 103 -4.03 10.74 -9.08
CA TRP A 103 -3.14 9.78 -8.45
C TRP A 103 -1.87 9.51 -9.28
N LEU A 104 -2.00 9.41 -10.61
CA LEU A 104 -0.85 9.16 -11.52
C LEU A 104 0.18 10.29 -11.48
N ILE A 105 -0.28 11.55 -11.39
CA ILE A 105 0.61 12.72 -11.41
C ILE A 105 1.10 13.15 -10.03
N LEU A 106 0.75 12.43 -8.94
CA LEU A 106 1.21 12.77 -7.60
C LEU A 106 2.74 12.77 -7.54
N PRO A 107 3.38 13.89 -7.16
CA PRO A 107 4.83 13.94 -7.00
C PRO A 107 5.36 12.92 -5.98
N LEU A 108 4.55 12.59 -4.98
CA LEU A 108 4.86 11.58 -3.96
C LEU A 108 5.12 10.17 -4.54
N ASN A 109 4.64 9.88 -5.75
CA ASN A 109 4.85 8.60 -6.44
C ASN A 109 6.14 8.58 -7.29
N ILE A 110 6.86 9.71 -7.40
CA ILE A 110 8.07 9.83 -8.24
C ILE A 110 9.16 8.88 -7.74
N SER A 111 9.43 8.84 -6.44
CA SER A 111 10.45 7.98 -5.83
C SER A 111 10.16 6.49 -6.11
N THR A 112 8.88 6.09 -6.13
CA THR A 112 8.49 4.70 -6.45
C THR A 112 8.79 4.33 -7.91
N ASN A 113 8.82 5.29 -8.82
CA ASN A 113 9.06 5.05 -10.25
C ASN A 113 10.54 5.18 -10.64
N LEU A 114 11.26 6.12 -10.02
CA LEU A 114 12.64 6.48 -10.37
C LEU A 114 13.70 5.76 -9.51
N ILE A 115 13.32 4.89 -8.60
CA ILE A 115 14.21 3.98 -7.87
C ILE A 115 13.91 2.58 -8.38
N ALA A 116 14.94 1.89 -8.91
CA ALA A 116 14.74 0.62 -9.61
C ALA A 116 14.11 -0.45 -8.69
N VAL A 117 14.60 -0.60 -7.47
CA VAL A 117 14.12 -1.58 -6.49
C VAL A 117 12.70 -1.31 -6.02
N GLN A 118 12.21 -0.07 -6.08
CA GLN A 118 10.85 0.26 -5.68
C GLN A 118 9.78 -0.31 -6.63
N ARG A 119 10.19 -0.99 -7.70
CA ARG A 119 9.32 -1.92 -8.45
C ARG A 119 8.61 -2.90 -7.54
N MET A 120 9.26 -3.35 -6.48
CA MET A 120 8.65 -4.24 -5.50
C MET A 120 7.38 -3.62 -4.88
N ALA A 121 7.41 -2.31 -4.59
CA ALA A 121 6.26 -1.60 -4.04
C ALA A 121 5.16 -1.37 -5.09
N SER A 122 5.51 -0.93 -6.30
CA SER A 122 4.55 -0.70 -7.38
C SER A 122 3.91 -1.99 -7.89
N LEU A 123 4.65 -3.11 -7.93
CA LEU A 123 4.15 -4.42 -8.31
C LEU A 123 3.25 -5.03 -7.23
N SER A 124 3.62 -4.90 -5.95
CA SER A 124 2.74 -5.28 -4.84
C SER A 124 1.43 -4.50 -4.89
N ALA A 125 1.50 -3.18 -5.12
CA ALA A 125 0.32 -2.33 -5.29
C ALA A 125 -0.54 -2.76 -6.49
N PHE A 126 0.07 -3.20 -7.59
CA PHE A 126 -0.65 -3.73 -8.75
C PHE A 126 -1.55 -4.91 -8.36
N PHE A 127 -1.02 -5.88 -7.62
CA PHE A 127 -1.81 -7.02 -7.16
C PHE A 127 -2.83 -6.63 -6.08
N VAL A 128 -2.52 -5.65 -5.23
CA VAL A 128 -3.49 -5.08 -4.27
C VAL A 128 -4.66 -4.45 -5.02
N PHE A 129 -4.42 -3.56 -5.99
CA PHE A 129 -5.47 -2.91 -6.78
C PHE A 129 -6.24 -3.91 -7.65
N LEU A 130 -5.56 -4.89 -8.25
CA LEU A 130 -6.21 -5.97 -8.98
C LEU A 130 -7.13 -6.80 -8.07
N GLY A 131 -6.69 -7.10 -6.85
CA GLY A 131 -7.50 -7.78 -5.83
C GLY A 131 -8.72 -6.97 -5.41
N VAL A 132 -8.57 -5.64 -5.22
CA VAL A 132 -9.70 -4.74 -4.92
C VAL A 132 -10.71 -4.70 -6.07
N LEU A 133 -10.23 -4.54 -7.31
CA LEU A 133 -11.11 -4.54 -8.48
C LEU A 133 -11.84 -5.87 -8.64
N GLY A 134 -11.09 -6.98 -8.55
CA GLY A 134 -11.63 -8.33 -8.64
C GLY A 134 -12.67 -8.62 -7.56
N TYR A 135 -12.44 -8.15 -6.33
CA TYR A 135 -13.39 -8.21 -5.23
C TYR A 135 -14.70 -7.48 -5.56
N LEU A 136 -14.62 -6.22 -6.03
CA LEU A 136 -15.80 -5.43 -6.40
C LEU A 136 -16.59 -6.07 -7.55
N ILE A 137 -15.92 -6.69 -8.51
CA ILE A 137 -16.55 -7.45 -9.60
C ILE A 137 -17.20 -8.73 -9.07
N ALA A 138 -16.51 -9.47 -8.20
CA ALA A 138 -16.99 -10.71 -7.61
C ALA A 138 -18.24 -10.52 -6.73
N LEU A 139 -18.39 -9.37 -6.06
CA LEU A 139 -19.62 -9.01 -5.35
C LEU A 139 -20.84 -9.02 -6.28
N LYS A 140 -20.70 -8.54 -7.53
CA LYS A 140 -21.78 -8.58 -8.52
C LYS A 140 -22.07 -10.02 -8.97
N ALA A 141 -21.05 -10.86 -9.10
CA ALA A 141 -21.22 -12.29 -9.41
C ALA A 141 -21.92 -13.03 -8.25
N GLN A 142 -21.61 -12.71 -7.00
CA GLN A 142 -22.24 -13.27 -5.81
C GLN A 142 -23.73 -12.95 -5.71
N ARG A 143 -24.17 -11.81 -6.23
CA ARG A 143 -25.63 -11.50 -6.34
C ARG A 143 -26.36 -12.43 -7.30
N ARG A 144 -25.68 -12.91 -8.37
CA ARG A 144 -26.28 -13.80 -9.38
C ARG A 144 -26.29 -15.26 -8.92
N SER A 145 -25.19 -15.70 -8.32
CA SER A 145 -25.04 -17.05 -7.77
C SER A 145 -24.14 -16.98 -6.54
N TYR A 146 -24.71 -17.24 -5.36
CA TYR A 146 -23.99 -17.09 -4.10
C TYR A 146 -22.75 -17.98 -4.03
N VAL A 147 -22.88 -19.27 -4.34
CA VAL A 147 -21.78 -20.24 -4.23
C VAL A 147 -20.66 -19.90 -5.22
N ARG A 148 -20.98 -19.80 -6.52
CA ARG A 148 -19.99 -19.48 -7.55
C ARG A 148 -19.32 -18.13 -7.31
N GLY A 149 -20.11 -17.10 -6.98
CA GLY A 149 -19.59 -15.78 -6.70
C GLY A 149 -18.70 -15.74 -5.45
N SER A 150 -19.01 -16.52 -4.41
CA SER A 150 -18.16 -16.65 -3.23
C SER A 150 -16.83 -17.34 -3.54
N ILE A 151 -16.85 -18.41 -4.35
CA ILE A 151 -15.62 -19.09 -4.79
C ILE A 151 -14.73 -18.08 -5.54
N ILE A 152 -15.28 -17.37 -6.53
CA ILE A 152 -14.53 -16.36 -7.30
C ILE A 152 -13.96 -15.29 -6.35
N LEU A 153 -14.77 -14.77 -5.43
CA LEU A 153 -14.38 -13.72 -4.49
C LEU A 153 -13.19 -14.13 -3.62
N TYR A 154 -13.29 -15.28 -2.97
CA TYR A 154 -12.21 -15.74 -2.08
C TYR A 154 -10.97 -16.21 -2.85
N SER A 155 -11.13 -16.78 -4.05
CA SER A 155 -10.00 -17.11 -4.93
C SER A 155 -9.24 -15.87 -5.36
N VAL A 156 -9.93 -14.80 -5.77
CA VAL A 156 -9.30 -13.52 -6.13
C VAL A 156 -8.56 -12.93 -4.93
N ILE A 157 -9.17 -12.89 -3.74
CA ILE A 157 -8.51 -12.41 -2.53
C ILE A 157 -7.25 -13.22 -2.27
N ALA A 158 -7.34 -14.54 -2.26
CA ALA A 158 -6.20 -15.40 -1.93
C ALA A 158 -5.05 -15.23 -2.94
N ILE A 159 -5.34 -15.35 -4.25
CA ILE A 159 -4.32 -15.26 -5.30
C ILE A 159 -3.66 -13.87 -5.30
N CYS A 160 -4.46 -12.80 -5.29
CA CYS A 160 -3.91 -11.45 -5.32
C CYS A 160 -3.13 -11.12 -4.04
N THR A 161 -3.57 -11.59 -2.86
CA THR A 161 -2.83 -11.42 -1.61
C THR A 161 -1.48 -12.14 -1.66
N LEU A 162 -1.43 -13.39 -2.12
CA LEU A 162 -0.18 -14.14 -2.26
C LEU A 162 0.79 -13.47 -3.23
N LEU A 163 0.32 -13.06 -4.42
CA LEU A 163 1.15 -12.38 -5.40
C LEU A 163 1.65 -11.02 -4.88
N ALA A 164 0.80 -10.29 -4.16
CA ALA A 164 1.17 -9.01 -3.54
C ALA A 164 2.22 -9.20 -2.43
N ILE A 165 2.06 -10.18 -1.53
CA ILE A 165 3.02 -10.50 -0.45
C ILE A 165 4.37 -10.93 -1.04
N PHE A 166 4.36 -11.79 -2.06
CA PHE A 166 5.58 -12.24 -2.73
C PHE A 166 6.22 -11.17 -3.63
N SER A 167 5.55 -10.03 -3.82
CA SER A 167 6.15 -8.83 -4.39
C SER A 167 6.75 -7.92 -3.32
N LYS A 168 5.99 -7.63 -2.26
CA LYS A 168 6.42 -6.90 -1.05
C LYS A 168 5.46 -7.22 0.10
N GLU A 169 5.97 -7.31 1.32
CA GLU A 169 5.24 -7.76 2.52
C GLU A 169 3.96 -6.95 2.80
N ASN A 170 3.93 -5.68 2.39
CA ASN A 170 2.74 -4.82 2.49
C ASN A 170 1.53 -5.34 1.72
N GLY A 171 1.72 -6.24 0.76
CA GLY A 171 0.64 -6.94 0.09
C GLY A 171 -0.28 -7.73 1.03
N ALA A 172 0.20 -8.11 2.22
CA ALA A 172 -0.60 -8.74 3.27
C ALA A 172 -1.77 -7.87 3.75
N LEU A 173 -1.73 -6.58 3.48
CA LEU A 173 -2.78 -5.63 3.86
C LEU A 173 -4.01 -5.67 2.93
N LEU A 174 -3.97 -6.36 1.78
CA LEU A 174 -5.12 -6.43 0.87
C LEU A 174 -6.43 -6.87 1.56
N PRO A 175 -6.50 -7.96 2.34
CA PRO A 175 -7.73 -8.34 3.03
C PRO A 175 -8.22 -7.26 4.01
N LEU A 176 -7.32 -6.51 4.65
CA LEU A 176 -7.65 -5.44 5.57
C LEU A 176 -8.23 -4.23 4.83
N LEU A 177 -7.67 -3.89 3.68
CA LEU A 177 -8.19 -2.84 2.80
C LEU A 177 -9.59 -3.18 2.28
N LEU A 178 -9.84 -4.46 1.94
CA LEU A 178 -11.17 -4.95 1.56
C LEU A 178 -12.15 -4.89 2.75
N PHE A 179 -11.69 -5.19 3.97
CA PHE A 179 -12.50 -5.00 5.17
C PHE A 179 -12.93 -3.55 5.35
N VAL A 180 -12.04 -2.59 5.12
CA VAL A 180 -12.38 -1.15 5.16
C VAL A 180 -13.49 -0.83 4.16
N ILE A 181 -13.41 -1.32 2.91
CA ILE A 181 -14.47 -1.15 1.91
C ILE A 181 -15.80 -1.74 2.41
N GLU A 182 -15.79 -2.94 3.00
CA GLU A 182 -16.98 -3.62 3.52
C GLU A 182 -17.68 -2.85 4.64
N ILE A 183 -16.91 -2.30 5.59
CA ILE A 183 -17.49 -1.63 6.77
C ILE A 183 -17.85 -0.17 6.49
N THR A 184 -17.41 0.41 5.41
CA THR A 184 -17.68 1.81 5.00
C THR A 184 -18.59 1.87 3.78
N VAL A 185 -18.05 1.73 2.58
CA VAL A 185 -18.77 1.90 1.30
C VAL A 185 -19.88 0.88 1.13
N ILE A 186 -19.56 -0.42 1.23
CA ILE A 186 -20.55 -1.49 1.06
C ILE A 186 -21.61 -1.45 2.16
N ALA A 187 -21.20 -1.15 3.41
CA ALA A 187 -22.11 -1.05 4.54
C ALA A 187 -23.20 0.01 4.37
N LYS A 188 -22.88 1.10 3.69
CA LYS A 188 -23.81 2.23 3.52
C LYS A 188 -24.59 2.16 2.23
N TYR A 189 -23.95 1.84 1.11
CA TYR A 189 -24.51 2.05 -0.22
C TYR A 189 -24.95 0.75 -0.92
N CYS A 190 -24.64 -0.43 -0.35
CA CYS A 190 -24.98 -1.70 -0.97
C CYS A 190 -26.08 -2.44 -0.17
N ASP A 191 -27.24 -2.68 -0.81
CA ASP A 191 -28.35 -3.42 -0.20
C ASP A 191 -28.14 -4.95 -0.15
N PHE A 192 -27.11 -5.45 -0.84
CA PHE A 192 -26.83 -6.87 -0.90
C PHE A 192 -26.23 -7.39 0.41
N LYS A 193 -27.10 -8.01 1.24
CA LYS A 193 -26.73 -8.50 2.58
C LYS A 193 -26.24 -9.94 2.61
N GLN A 194 -26.54 -10.74 1.56
CA GLN A 194 -26.18 -12.16 1.54
C GLN A 194 -24.66 -12.36 1.60
N GLY A 195 -24.20 -13.21 2.51
CA GLY A 195 -22.77 -13.47 2.73
C GLY A 195 -21.97 -12.34 3.36
N ARG A 196 -22.58 -11.15 3.63
CA ARG A 196 -21.86 -10.01 4.18
C ARG A 196 -21.26 -10.28 5.55
N LYS A 197 -21.99 -10.97 6.44
CA LYS A 197 -21.45 -11.36 7.75
C LYS A 197 -20.18 -12.20 7.58
N LEU A 198 -20.22 -13.20 6.69
CA LEU A 198 -19.06 -14.06 6.43
C LEU A 198 -17.86 -13.24 5.90
N ARG A 199 -18.08 -12.34 4.92
CA ARG A 199 -17.01 -11.45 4.40
C ARG A 199 -16.43 -10.57 5.49
N VAL A 200 -17.27 -9.91 6.29
CA VAL A 200 -16.81 -9.04 7.39
C VAL A 200 -16.01 -9.84 8.42
N TYR A 201 -16.47 -11.03 8.83
CA TYR A 201 -15.73 -11.83 9.82
C TYR A 201 -14.43 -12.40 9.25
N SER A 202 -14.44 -12.94 8.02
CA SER A 202 -13.24 -13.52 7.41
C SER A 202 -12.17 -12.47 7.14
N LEU A 203 -12.55 -11.30 6.61
CA LEU A 203 -11.62 -10.19 6.37
C LEU A 203 -11.18 -9.53 7.70
N GLY A 204 -12.09 -9.41 8.67
CA GLY A 204 -11.78 -8.91 10.01
C GLY A 204 -10.82 -9.80 10.79
N LEU A 205 -10.89 -11.12 10.60
CA LEU A 205 -9.95 -12.07 11.20
C LEU A 205 -8.50 -11.80 10.75
N CYS A 206 -8.31 -11.33 9.52
CA CYS A 206 -6.98 -10.97 9.02
C CYS A 206 -6.33 -9.83 9.83
N TYR A 207 -7.11 -8.91 10.42
CA TYR A 207 -6.58 -7.92 11.34
C TYR A 207 -5.97 -8.57 12.58
N LEU A 208 -6.60 -9.59 13.14
CA LEU A 208 -6.07 -10.30 14.31
C LEU A 208 -4.75 -11.00 13.98
N PHE A 209 -4.61 -11.58 12.78
CA PHE A 209 -3.34 -12.16 12.33
C PHE A 209 -2.24 -11.12 12.18
N ILE A 210 -2.53 -9.98 11.54
CA ILE A 210 -1.54 -8.90 11.40
C ILE A 210 -1.18 -8.30 12.77
N LEU A 211 -2.15 -8.04 13.64
CA LEU A 211 -1.89 -7.55 14.99
C LEU A 211 -1.09 -8.58 15.82
N GLY A 212 -1.40 -9.87 15.69
CA GLY A 212 -0.64 -10.94 16.30
C GLY A 212 0.82 -10.98 15.81
N TYR A 213 1.04 -10.84 14.50
CA TYR A 213 2.37 -10.70 13.92
C TYR A 213 3.12 -9.49 14.49
N LEU A 214 2.49 -8.32 14.50
CA LEU A 214 3.08 -7.11 15.08
C LEU A 214 3.38 -7.26 16.58
N ALA A 215 2.51 -7.93 17.33
CA ALA A 215 2.76 -8.22 18.74
C ALA A 215 3.93 -9.21 18.94
N MET A 216 4.11 -10.16 18.02
CA MET A 216 5.27 -11.07 18.06
C MET A 216 6.59 -10.33 17.80
N THR A 217 6.62 -9.34 16.91
CA THR A 217 7.82 -8.54 16.64
C THR A 217 8.28 -7.73 17.85
N LEU A 218 7.37 -7.41 18.79
CA LEU A 218 7.73 -6.72 20.02
C LEU A 218 8.66 -7.53 20.93
N LYS A 219 8.68 -8.88 20.82
CA LYS A 219 9.56 -9.73 21.63
C LYS A 219 11.05 -9.57 21.29
N SER A 220 11.36 -9.13 20.07
CA SER A 220 12.73 -8.91 19.59
C SER A 220 13.03 -7.44 19.29
N VAL A 221 12.25 -6.53 19.88
CA VAL A 221 12.32 -5.10 19.58
C VAL A 221 13.71 -4.51 19.87
N ASP A 222 14.33 -4.86 20.98
CA ASP A 222 15.64 -4.34 21.37
C ASP A 222 16.73 -4.72 20.35
N ILE A 223 16.70 -5.96 19.87
CA ILE A 223 17.62 -6.44 18.83
C ILE A 223 17.34 -5.74 17.50
N ALA A 224 16.07 -5.64 17.12
CA ALA A 224 15.66 -5.04 15.85
C ALA A 224 16.00 -3.53 15.75
N TYR A 225 16.04 -2.83 16.88
CA TYR A 225 16.34 -1.40 16.94
C TYR A 225 17.81 -1.09 17.29
N SER A 226 18.65 -2.08 17.59
CA SER A 226 20.05 -1.88 17.99
C SER A 226 20.90 -1.14 16.95
N SER A 227 20.57 -1.25 15.67
CA SER A 227 21.27 -0.57 14.56
C SER A 227 20.60 0.75 14.12
N ARG A 228 19.53 1.18 14.80
CA ARG A 228 18.79 2.39 14.43
C ARG A 228 19.22 3.60 15.28
N PRO A 229 19.21 4.82 14.73
CA PRO A 229 19.54 6.03 15.49
C PRO A 229 18.39 6.49 16.42
N TYR A 230 17.34 5.68 16.57
CA TYR A 230 16.16 5.94 17.42
C TYR A 230 15.65 4.63 18.03
N THR A 231 15.01 4.74 19.17
CA THR A 231 14.39 3.63 19.89
C THR A 231 12.99 3.30 19.33
N PHE A 232 12.47 2.14 19.72
CA PHE A 232 11.08 1.75 19.41
C PHE A 232 10.06 2.82 19.85
N LEU A 233 10.21 3.33 21.08
CA LEU A 233 9.27 4.34 21.60
C LEU A 233 9.34 5.64 20.82
N GLU A 234 10.54 6.12 20.51
CA GLU A 234 10.73 7.31 19.68
C GLU A 234 10.10 7.16 18.30
N ARG A 235 10.22 5.98 17.68
CA ARG A 235 9.54 5.69 16.42
C ARG A 235 8.02 5.79 16.56
N VAL A 236 7.42 5.11 17.53
CA VAL A 236 5.96 5.09 17.74
C VAL A 236 5.42 6.50 18.00
N LEU A 237 6.16 7.33 18.75
CA LEU A 237 5.79 8.72 19.01
C LEU A 237 5.94 9.63 17.78
N THR A 238 6.81 9.26 16.83
CA THR A 238 7.09 10.08 15.64
C THR A 238 6.17 9.72 14.46
N GLN A 239 5.74 8.47 14.31
CA GLN A 239 4.95 8.04 13.16
C GLN A 239 3.64 8.84 12.96
N PRO A 240 2.85 9.22 13.98
CA PRO A 240 1.67 10.05 13.79
C PRO A 240 1.96 11.40 13.14
N GLN A 241 3.10 12.02 13.46
CA GLN A 241 3.55 13.25 12.84
C GLN A 241 3.91 13.02 11.36
N ILE A 242 4.65 11.95 11.06
CA ILE A 242 5.02 11.58 9.70
C ILE A 242 3.79 11.34 8.82
N LEU A 243 2.75 10.69 9.35
CA LEU A 243 1.50 10.48 8.62
C LEU A 243 0.79 11.79 8.27
N ILE A 244 0.91 12.83 9.11
CA ILE A 244 0.42 14.18 8.78
C ILE A 244 1.30 14.82 7.70
N ASP A 245 2.62 14.65 7.79
CA ASP A 245 3.55 15.20 6.78
C ASP A 245 3.33 14.54 5.41
N TYR A 246 3.03 13.24 5.35
CA TYR A 246 2.60 12.59 4.11
C TYR A 246 1.33 13.20 3.52
N ILE A 247 0.31 13.50 4.34
CA ILE A 247 -0.89 14.17 3.87
C ILE A 247 -0.56 15.58 3.36
N LYS A 248 0.31 16.33 4.05
CA LYS A 248 0.74 17.65 3.56
C LYS A 248 1.41 17.56 2.19
N LEU A 249 2.33 16.60 2.01
CA LEU A 249 3.01 16.39 0.72
C LEU A 249 2.07 15.98 -0.42
N LEU A 250 0.93 15.34 -0.11
CA LEU A 250 -0.11 15.04 -1.10
C LEU A 250 -0.76 16.30 -1.66
N PHE A 251 -0.91 17.37 -0.85
CA PHE A 251 -1.63 18.58 -1.24
C PHE A 251 -0.72 19.76 -1.56
N VAL A 252 0.40 19.84 -0.87
CA VAL A 252 1.39 20.92 -1.03
C VAL A 252 2.72 20.24 -1.35
N PRO A 253 2.94 19.88 -2.62
CA PRO A 253 4.20 19.28 -3.04
C PRO A 253 5.33 20.30 -2.85
N ASP A 254 6.24 20.01 -1.95
CA ASP A 254 7.48 20.75 -1.77
C ASP A 254 8.60 20.03 -2.51
N ILE A 255 9.02 20.58 -3.65
CA ILE A 255 10.05 19.98 -4.52
C ILE A 255 11.37 19.78 -3.76
N LEU A 256 11.68 20.63 -2.79
CA LEU A 256 12.89 20.53 -1.99
C LEU A 256 12.82 19.43 -0.92
N SER A 257 11.60 19.00 -0.57
CA SER A 257 11.37 17.92 0.39
C SER A 257 11.36 16.54 -0.23
N TYR A 258 11.32 16.42 -1.58
CA TYR A 258 11.39 15.12 -2.25
C TYR A 258 12.84 14.65 -2.33
N ASN A 259 13.19 13.74 -1.42
CA ASN A 259 14.50 13.10 -1.40
C ASN A 259 14.31 11.58 -1.28
N PRO A 260 15.07 10.76 -2.01
CA PRO A 260 15.06 9.30 -1.85
C PRO A 260 15.30 8.84 -0.41
N PHE A 261 16.07 9.61 0.36
CA PHE A 261 16.44 9.31 1.75
C PHE A 261 16.16 10.52 2.65
N HIS A 262 15.45 10.27 3.76
CA HIS A 262 15.10 11.28 4.76
C HIS A 262 15.80 10.99 6.10
N ASP A 263 17.12 10.71 6.06
CA ASP A 263 17.92 10.34 7.22
C ASP A 263 18.00 11.44 8.29
N ASN A 264 17.71 12.68 7.90
CA ASN A 264 17.73 13.85 8.78
C ASN A 264 16.41 14.03 9.58
N TYR A 265 15.43 13.13 9.43
CA TYR A 265 14.16 13.27 10.17
C TYR A 265 14.38 13.01 11.66
N ILE A 266 14.09 14.02 12.48
CA ILE A 266 14.35 13.97 13.93
C ILE A 266 13.21 13.24 14.64
N ALA A 267 13.55 12.15 15.36
CA ALA A 267 12.60 11.41 16.15
C ALA A 267 12.16 12.16 17.42
N ASN A 268 10.89 12.05 17.79
CA ASN A 268 10.34 12.58 19.03
C ASN A 268 10.80 11.73 20.21
N LYS A 269 11.66 12.28 21.09
CA LYS A 269 12.21 11.56 22.25
C LYS A 269 11.21 11.32 23.39
N SER A 270 10.13 12.11 23.45
CA SER A 270 9.06 11.96 24.44
C SER A 270 7.73 12.47 23.88
N LEU A 271 6.63 12.19 24.59
CA LEU A 271 5.28 12.58 24.17
C LEU A 271 5.13 14.09 23.97
N PHE A 272 5.81 14.90 24.76
CA PHE A 272 5.76 16.36 24.73
C PHE A 272 7.04 17.00 24.21
N ALA A 273 7.92 16.23 23.55
CA ALA A 273 9.12 16.77 22.91
C ALA A 273 8.78 17.79 21.81
N SER A 274 7.64 17.59 21.15
CA SER A 274 7.11 18.49 20.12
C SER A 274 5.59 18.61 20.27
N TRP A 275 5.08 19.84 20.35
CA TRP A 275 3.63 20.09 20.31
C TRP A 275 3.00 19.55 19.02
N TYR A 276 3.70 19.64 17.92
CA TYR A 276 3.25 19.08 16.64
C TYR A 276 3.10 17.55 16.69
N GLY A 277 4.07 16.86 17.31
CA GLY A 277 3.97 15.41 17.53
C GLY A 277 2.79 15.02 18.40
N PHE A 278 2.63 15.70 19.54
CA PHE A 278 1.50 15.48 20.44
C PHE A 278 0.14 15.72 19.77
N LEU A 279 -0.02 16.85 19.09
CA LEU A 279 -1.27 17.18 18.37
C LEU A 279 -1.56 16.17 17.24
N SER A 280 -0.53 15.64 16.59
CA SER A 280 -0.67 14.60 15.57
C SER A 280 -1.25 13.30 16.14
N ILE A 281 -0.84 12.91 17.34
CA ILE A 281 -1.39 11.74 18.05
C ILE A 281 -2.87 11.97 18.36
N VAL A 282 -3.20 13.13 18.96
CA VAL A 282 -4.58 13.50 19.29
C VAL A 282 -5.46 13.53 18.03
N PHE A 283 -4.94 14.10 16.94
CA PHE A 283 -5.63 14.14 15.65
C PHE A 283 -5.97 12.75 15.15
N TRP A 284 -4.98 11.82 15.07
CA TRP A 284 -5.23 10.49 14.53
C TRP A 284 -6.13 9.64 15.44
N CYS A 285 -5.98 9.73 16.77
CA CYS A 285 -6.90 9.08 17.70
C CYS A 285 -8.34 9.55 17.47
N SER A 286 -8.54 10.87 17.36
CA SER A 286 -9.85 11.46 17.09
C SER A 286 -10.39 11.06 15.72
N ALA A 287 -9.54 11.08 14.68
CA ALA A 287 -9.91 10.69 13.32
C ALA A 287 -10.36 9.22 13.24
N VAL A 288 -9.67 8.31 13.93
CA VAL A 288 -10.07 6.90 14.02
C VAL A 288 -11.42 6.76 14.70
N VAL A 289 -11.62 7.41 15.87
CA VAL A 289 -12.90 7.37 16.59
C VAL A 289 -14.03 7.88 15.69
N VAL A 290 -13.86 9.04 15.07
CA VAL A 290 -14.85 9.61 14.14
C VAL A 290 -15.10 8.68 12.96
N ALA A 291 -14.05 8.15 12.33
CA ALA A 291 -14.18 7.26 11.18
C ALA A 291 -14.90 5.96 11.52
N VAL A 292 -14.71 5.39 12.72
CA VAL A 292 -15.36 4.15 13.14
C VAL A 292 -16.80 4.40 13.59
N VAL A 293 -17.05 5.41 14.43
CA VAL A 293 -18.38 5.71 14.97
C VAL A 293 -19.32 6.20 13.87
N TYR A 294 -18.85 7.13 13.05
CA TYR A 294 -19.67 7.76 12.00
C TYR A 294 -19.53 7.13 10.62
N ARG A 295 -18.95 5.92 10.49
CA ARG A 295 -18.70 5.24 9.20
C ARG A 295 -19.94 5.10 8.30
N LYS A 296 -21.13 5.03 8.87
CA LYS A 296 -22.39 4.99 8.10
C LYS A 296 -22.87 6.37 7.67
N LYS A 297 -22.58 7.42 8.45
CA LYS A 297 -22.98 8.81 8.14
C LYS A 297 -22.02 9.41 7.11
N PHE A 298 -20.73 9.33 7.34
CA PHE A 298 -19.65 9.89 6.53
C PHE A 298 -18.80 8.77 5.89
N ALA A 299 -19.44 7.86 5.12
CA ALA A 299 -18.80 6.65 4.67
C ALA A 299 -17.56 6.88 3.79
N ILE A 300 -17.55 7.90 2.93
CA ILE A 300 -16.42 8.20 2.04
C ILE A 300 -15.24 8.75 2.84
N MET A 301 -15.49 9.67 3.78
CA MET A 301 -14.46 10.19 4.67
C MET A 301 -13.88 9.06 5.55
N SER A 302 -14.74 8.21 6.11
CA SER A 302 -14.32 7.05 6.91
C SER A 302 -13.51 6.05 6.07
N PHE A 303 -13.90 5.85 4.82
CA PHE A 303 -13.14 5.04 3.87
C PHE A 303 -11.74 5.63 3.65
N ALA A 304 -11.61 6.92 3.39
CA ALA A 304 -10.32 7.56 3.16
C ALA A 304 -9.40 7.46 4.39
N ILE A 305 -9.90 7.79 5.58
CA ILE A 305 -9.12 7.74 6.83
C ILE A 305 -8.68 6.30 7.15
N LEU A 306 -9.63 5.36 7.17
CA LEU A 306 -9.32 3.97 7.54
C LEU A 306 -8.46 3.26 6.49
N TRP A 307 -8.65 3.55 5.20
CA TRP A 307 -7.78 3.03 4.14
C TRP A 307 -6.35 3.54 4.29
N PHE A 308 -6.18 4.86 4.45
CA PHE A 308 -4.86 5.47 4.64
C PHE A 308 -4.11 4.86 5.82
N LEU A 309 -4.75 4.76 6.97
CA LEU A 309 -4.15 4.17 8.17
C LEU A 309 -3.89 2.66 8.02
N THR A 310 -4.80 1.93 7.37
CA THR A 310 -4.62 0.49 7.12
C THR A 310 -3.44 0.24 6.18
N ALA A 311 -3.28 1.05 5.12
CA ALA A 311 -2.16 0.92 4.20
C ALA A 311 -0.80 1.19 4.86
N HIS A 312 -0.76 1.99 5.93
CA HIS A 312 0.43 2.27 6.72
C HIS A 312 0.66 1.29 7.90
N LEU A 313 -0.26 0.33 8.14
CA LEU A 313 -0.26 -0.47 9.37
C LEU A 313 1.03 -1.27 9.59
N LEU A 314 1.67 -1.79 8.55
CA LEU A 314 2.93 -2.54 8.68
C LEU A 314 4.15 -1.60 8.76
N GLU A 315 4.22 -0.59 7.89
CA GLU A 315 5.43 0.23 7.75
C GLU A 315 5.52 1.41 8.73
N SER A 316 4.38 1.85 9.29
CA SER A 316 4.34 2.99 10.22
C SER A 316 3.98 2.60 11.66
N THR A 317 4.34 1.39 12.09
CA THR A 317 4.10 0.92 13.46
C THR A 317 5.39 0.42 14.11
N VAL A 318 5.39 -0.84 14.55
CA VAL A 318 6.43 -1.43 15.42
C VAL A 318 7.64 -1.98 14.68
N ILE A 319 7.56 -2.17 13.37
CA ILE A 319 8.65 -2.75 12.58
C ILE A 319 9.80 -1.75 12.46
N SER A 320 11.04 -2.21 12.69
CA SER A 320 12.26 -1.41 12.66
C SER A 320 12.66 -1.02 11.24
N LEU A 321 11.93 -0.08 10.66
CA LEU A 321 12.19 0.51 9.34
C LEU A 321 12.57 1.98 9.51
N GLU A 322 13.12 2.62 8.50
CA GLU A 322 13.38 4.05 8.44
C GLU A 322 12.13 4.85 8.82
N LEU A 323 12.31 6.05 9.40
CA LEU A 323 11.18 6.85 9.87
C LEU A 323 10.30 7.30 8.70
N PHE A 324 10.87 7.88 7.68
CA PHE A 324 10.15 8.53 6.61
C PHE A 324 10.56 7.95 5.24
N TYR A 325 9.58 7.49 4.44
CA TYR A 325 9.76 7.07 3.06
C TYR A 325 8.50 7.36 2.23
N GLU A 326 8.64 8.06 1.13
CA GLU A 326 7.55 8.50 0.25
C GLU A 326 6.77 7.35 -0.37
N HIS A 327 7.46 6.30 -0.82
CA HIS A 327 6.86 5.14 -1.49
C HIS A 327 5.83 4.38 -0.64
N ARG A 328 5.82 4.57 0.68
CA ARG A 328 4.79 3.99 1.58
C ARG A 328 3.40 4.52 1.29
N ASN A 329 3.32 5.71 0.67
CA ASN A 329 2.06 6.34 0.31
C ASN A 329 1.43 5.79 -0.96
N TYR A 330 2.13 4.95 -1.71
CA TYR A 330 1.70 4.52 -3.04
C TYR A 330 0.30 3.89 -3.06
N VAL A 331 -0.01 2.99 -2.14
CA VAL A 331 -1.36 2.42 -1.96
C VAL A 331 -2.25 3.34 -1.13
N ALA A 332 -1.68 3.98 -0.11
CA ALA A 332 -2.43 4.80 0.84
C ALA A 332 -3.08 6.02 0.20
N SER A 333 -2.40 6.67 -0.75
CA SER A 333 -2.86 7.89 -1.43
C SER A 333 -4.13 7.69 -2.27
N PHE A 334 -4.43 6.47 -2.72
CA PHE A 334 -5.61 6.20 -3.53
C PHE A 334 -6.92 6.69 -2.89
N ALA A 335 -7.18 6.31 -1.63
CA ALA A 335 -8.45 6.68 -1.00
C ALA A 335 -8.51 8.17 -0.62
N VAL A 336 -7.35 8.80 -0.40
CA VAL A 336 -7.26 10.25 -0.22
C VAL A 336 -7.63 10.94 -1.52
N CYS A 337 -7.03 10.54 -2.65
CA CYS A 337 -7.41 11.06 -3.98
C CYS A 337 -8.90 10.85 -4.27
N PHE A 338 -9.44 9.65 -3.97
CA PHE A 338 -10.84 9.33 -4.18
C PHE A 338 -11.79 10.22 -3.37
N PHE A 339 -11.41 10.64 -2.17
CA PHE A 339 -12.22 11.47 -1.29
C PHE A 339 -12.50 12.87 -1.87
N PHE A 340 -11.59 13.40 -2.71
CA PHE A 340 -11.70 14.74 -3.28
C PHE A 340 -12.67 14.85 -4.45
N PHE A 341 -13.07 13.75 -5.05
CA PHE A 341 -13.97 13.74 -6.22
C PHE A 341 -15.28 12.99 -5.93
#